data_378b8b844ec8ec0ce87ec15869268af0
#
_entry.id   378b8b844ec8ec0ce87ec15869268af0
#
_cell.length_a   1.000
_cell.length_b   1.000
_cell.length_c   1.000
_cell.angle_alpha   90.00
_cell.angle_beta   90.00
_cell.angle_gamma   90.00
#
_symmetry.space_group_name_H-M   'P 1'
#
loop_
_entity.id
_entity.type
_entity.pdbx_description
1 polymer ?
#
loop_
_entity_poly.entity_id
_entity_poly.type
_entity_poly.pdbx_seq_one_letter_code
_entity_poly.pdbx_strand_id
1 'polypeptide(L)'
;MSDLHHECGLAAIYHLPGAETSPLCPAHGQEGVSRLIPRMLLDIQNRGQLSAGLTAWDPHRSQLLATYKEVGSVSEVFRMSHRGKYESLMDQHAGRAAIGHVRYATCGAEDRAYAQPLERPHIQKRKWFAFGFNGQLANY
;
A
#
# COMPACT_ATOMS: atom_id res chain seq x y z
N MET A 1 -22.87 -12.80 -21.61
CA MET A 1 -21.50 -12.28 -21.38
C MET A 1 -21.50 -11.66 -20.00
N SER A 2 -20.78 -12.24 -19.08
CA SER A 2 -20.56 -11.58 -17.80
C SER A 2 -19.66 -10.39 -18.07
N ASP A 3 -20.15 -9.18 -17.86
CA ASP A 3 -19.31 -8.00 -17.81
C ASP A 3 -18.24 -8.24 -16.75
N LEU A 4 -16.98 -8.36 -17.18
CA LEU A 4 -15.84 -8.38 -16.29
C LEU A 4 -15.80 -6.99 -15.62
N HIS A 5 -16.47 -6.88 -14.47
CA HIS A 5 -16.36 -5.71 -13.64
C HIS A 5 -14.96 -5.70 -13.06
N HIS A 6 -14.08 -4.95 -13.70
CA HIS A 6 -12.76 -4.66 -13.16
C HIS A 6 -12.95 -3.74 -11.96
N GLU A 7 -12.65 -4.24 -10.80
CA GLU A 7 -12.78 -3.52 -9.54
C GLU A 7 -11.41 -3.38 -8.90
N CYS A 8 -11.21 -2.31 -8.14
CA CYS A 8 -10.01 -2.11 -7.33
C CYS A 8 -9.82 -3.25 -6.34
N GLY A 9 -8.58 -3.50 -5.94
CA GLY A 9 -8.22 -4.45 -4.89
C GLY A 9 -7.62 -3.75 -3.69
N LEU A 10 -7.97 -4.20 -2.49
CA LEU A 10 -7.42 -3.71 -1.23
C LEU A 10 -6.78 -4.85 -0.45
N ALA A 11 -5.68 -4.52 0.23
CA ALA A 11 -5.03 -5.40 1.19
C ALA A 11 -4.76 -4.62 2.48
N ALA A 12 -4.80 -5.31 3.61
CA ALA A 12 -4.46 -4.73 4.90
C ALA A 12 -3.75 -5.77 5.76
N ILE A 13 -2.80 -5.32 6.57
CA ILE A 13 -2.07 -6.16 7.50
C ILE A 13 -1.77 -5.39 8.77
N TYR A 14 -1.79 -6.09 9.89
CA TYR A 14 -1.47 -5.54 11.20
C TYR A 14 -0.71 -6.56 12.04
N HIS A 15 0.40 -6.14 12.65
CA HIS A 15 1.15 -6.95 13.60
C HIS A 15 0.49 -6.87 14.98
N LEU A 16 -0.05 -7.99 15.46
CA LEU A 16 -0.72 -8.05 16.75
C LEU A 16 0.23 -7.71 17.91
N PRO A 17 -0.22 -6.98 18.92
CA PRO A 17 0.56 -6.75 20.13
C PRO A 17 0.96 -8.05 20.83
N GLY A 18 2.12 -8.05 21.48
CA GLY A 18 2.61 -9.19 22.26
C GLY A 18 3.46 -10.20 21.50
N ALA A 19 3.55 -10.12 20.17
CA ALA A 19 4.48 -10.91 19.38
C ALA A 19 5.71 -10.07 19.01
N GLU A 20 6.92 -10.63 19.16
CA GLU A 20 8.15 -9.94 18.82
C GLU A 20 8.40 -9.84 17.32
N THR A 21 8.10 -10.93 16.61
CA THR A 21 8.26 -11.01 15.15
C THR A 21 7.07 -11.70 14.53
N SER A 22 6.78 -11.36 13.27
CA SER A 22 5.82 -12.11 12.48
C SER A 22 6.46 -13.38 11.92
N PRO A 23 5.83 -14.55 12.03
CA PRO A 23 6.32 -15.76 11.38
C PRO A 23 6.33 -15.67 9.85
N LEU A 24 5.62 -14.70 9.26
CA LEU A 24 5.61 -14.46 7.82
C LEU A 24 6.79 -13.61 7.35
N CYS A 25 7.43 -12.85 8.24
CA CYS A 25 8.63 -12.06 7.95
C CYS A 25 9.57 -12.00 9.17
N PRO A 26 10.14 -13.13 9.58
CA PRO A 26 10.90 -13.25 10.83
C PRO A 26 12.19 -12.42 10.85
N ALA A 27 12.74 -12.08 9.69
CA ALA A 27 13.99 -11.34 9.58
C ALA A 27 13.86 -9.83 9.81
N HIS A 28 12.63 -9.29 9.93
CA HIS A 28 12.39 -7.84 9.88
C HIS A 28 11.71 -7.25 11.12
N GLY A 29 11.54 -8.04 12.16
CA GLY A 29 10.92 -7.57 13.40
C GLY A 29 9.43 -7.21 13.25
N GLN A 30 8.94 -6.41 14.19
CA GLN A 30 7.53 -6.02 14.24
C GLN A 30 7.12 -5.09 13.09
N GLU A 31 8.04 -4.26 12.61
CA GLU A 31 7.84 -3.34 11.48
C GLU A 31 7.92 -4.03 10.12
N GLY A 32 8.21 -5.33 10.10
CA GLY A 32 8.39 -6.09 8.87
C GLY A 32 7.10 -6.41 8.11
N VAL A 33 5.93 -6.31 8.75
CA VAL A 33 4.68 -6.78 8.14
C VAL A 33 4.25 -5.98 6.91
N SER A 34 4.61 -4.70 6.83
CA SER A 34 4.34 -3.88 5.65
C SER A 34 4.98 -4.44 4.37
N ARG A 35 6.08 -5.19 4.48
CA ARG A 35 6.76 -5.87 3.37
C ARG A 35 5.89 -6.92 2.67
N LEU A 36 4.84 -7.39 3.34
CA LEU A 36 3.90 -8.36 2.76
C LEU A 36 2.89 -7.72 1.81
N ILE A 37 2.67 -6.41 1.90
CA ILE A 37 1.68 -5.71 1.07
C ILE A 37 1.94 -5.90 -0.44
N PRO A 38 3.15 -5.67 -0.98
CA PRO A 38 3.37 -5.88 -2.41
C PRO A 38 3.04 -7.30 -2.86
N ARG A 39 3.34 -8.30 -2.04
CA ARG A 39 3.01 -9.70 -2.34
C ARG A 39 1.51 -9.95 -2.35
N MET A 40 0.79 -9.43 -1.34
CA MET A 40 -0.67 -9.52 -1.28
C MET A 40 -1.32 -8.82 -2.48
N LEU A 41 -0.77 -7.68 -2.90
CA LEU A 41 -1.26 -6.96 -4.07
C LEU A 41 -1.01 -7.72 -5.38
N LEU A 42 0.10 -8.45 -5.51
CA LEU A 42 0.33 -9.35 -6.64
C LEU A 42 -0.77 -10.41 -6.78
N ASP A 43 -1.22 -10.96 -5.64
CA ASP A 43 -2.25 -12.00 -5.64
C ASP A 43 -3.62 -11.48 -6.09
N ILE A 44 -3.87 -10.18 -5.98
CA ILE A 44 -5.12 -9.53 -6.38
C ILE A 44 -4.96 -8.53 -7.53
N GLN A 45 -3.82 -8.49 -8.20
CA GLN A 45 -3.55 -7.49 -9.25
C GLN A 45 -4.44 -7.62 -10.48
N ASN A 46 -5.08 -8.77 -10.69
CA ASN A 46 -6.07 -8.96 -11.74
C ASN A 46 -7.30 -8.05 -11.58
N ARG A 47 -7.52 -7.49 -10.40
CA ARG A 47 -8.56 -6.49 -10.13
C ARG A 47 -8.17 -5.08 -10.60
N GLY A 48 -6.89 -4.76 -10.71
CA GLY A 48 -6.43 -3.47 -11.20
C GLY A 48 -4.94 -3.43 -11.46
N GLN A 49 -4.55 -2.89 -12.61
CA GLN A 49 -3.15 -2.82 -13.06
C GLN A 49 -2.72 -1.41 -13.47
N LEU A 50 -3.53 -0.40 -13.20
CA LEU A 50 -3.25 0.99 -13.56
C LEU A 50 -2.32 1.70 -12.61
N SER A 51 -2.49 1.45 -11.34
CA SER A 51 -1.63 1.98 -10.28
C SER A 51 -1.68 1.08 -9.06
N ALA A 52 -0.66 1.16 -8.24
CA ALA A 52 -0.58 0.48 -6.97
C ALA A 52 0.04 1.39 -5.92
N GLY A 53 -0.21 1.09 -4.66
CA GLY A 53 0.38 1.84 -3.57
C GLY A 53 0.22 1.13 -2.24
N LEU A 54 0.98 1.61 -1.26
CA LEU A 54 0.86 1.20 0.13
C LEU A 54 0.99 2.43 1.04
N THR A 55 0.37 2.33 2.20
CA THR A 55 0.64 3.22 3.34
C THR A 55 1.00 2.35 4.52
N ALA A 56 2.17 2.58 5.11
CA ALA A 56 2.64 1.92 6.31
C ALA A 56 2.49 2.83 7.53
N TRP A 57 2.19 2.23 8.67
CA TRP A 57 2.05 2.91 9.96
C TRP A 57 3.09 2.38 10.95
N ASP A 58 3.80 3.32 11.57
CA ASP A 58 4.72 3.04 12.66
C ASP A 58 4.55 4.09 13.76
N PRO A 59 4.08 3.71 14.96
CA PRO A 59 3.83 4.63 16.06
C PRO A 59 5.11 5.26 16.63
N HIS A 60 6.27 4.64 16.37
CA HIS A 60 7.56 5.08 16.92
C HIS A 60 8.27 6.11 16.04
N ARG A 61 7.79 6.31 14.82
CA ARG A 61 8.36 7.31 13.90
C ARG A 61 7.76 8.70 14.12
N SER A 62 8.55 9.73 13.82
CA SER A 62 8.05 11.10 13.75
C SER A 62 6.99 11.25 12.67
N GLN A 63 7.23 10.65 11.51
CA GLN A 63 6.27 10.50 10.44
C GLN A 63 5.41 9.25 10.69
N LEU A 64 4.20 9.48 11.20
CA LEU A 64 3.28 8.41 11.61
C LEU A 64 2.90 7.48 10.48
N LEU A 65 2.64 8.03 9.30
CA LEU A 65 2.31 7.29 8.09
C LEU A 65 3.35 7.56 7.01
N ALA A 66 3.66 6.53 6.23
CA ALA A 66 4.53 6.62 5.08
C ALA A 66 3.82 6.01 3.88
N THR A 67 3.49 6.83 2.90
CA THR A 67 2.78 6.41 1.69
C THR A 67 3.70 6.40 0.49
N TYR A 68 3.67 5.30 -0.24
CA TYR A 68 4.27 5.16 -1.55
C TYR A 68 3.23 4.66 -2.55
N LYS A 69 3.12 5.34 -3.65
CA LYS A 69 2.19 4.97 -4.72
C LYS A 69 2.69 5.49 -6.07
N GLU A 70 2.41 4.74 -7.12
CA GLU A 70 2.83 5.09 -8.47
C GLU A 70 1.89 4.48 -9.50
N VAL A 71 1.96 4.99 -10.72
CA VAL A 71 1.28 4.42 -11.89
C VAL A 71 2.07 3.20 -12.38
N GLY A 72 1.37 2.16 -12.77
CA GLY A 72 1.94 0.92 -13.28
C GLY A 72 1.42 -0.33 -12.56
N SER A 73 1.90 -1.48 -13.01
CA SER A 73 1.62 -2.77 -12.37
C SER A 73 2.31 -2.86 -11.00
N VAL A 74 1.85 -3.77 -10.15
CA VAL A 74 2.43 -3.98 -8.81
C VAL A 74 3.95 -4.20 -8.88
N SER A 75 4.41 -5.04 -9.80
CA SER A 75 5.84 -5.34 -9.95
C SER A 75 6.66 -4.11 -10.37
N GLU A 76 6.12 -3.27 -11.23
CA GLU A 76 6.77 -2.03 -11.67
C GLU A 76 6.79 -0.98 -10.56
N VAL A 77 5.65 -0.76 -9.93
CA VAL A 77 5.49 0.22 -8.85
C VAL A 77 6.46 -0.07 -7.71
N PHE A 78 6.50 -1.31 -7.24
CA PHE A 78 7.37 -1.71 -6.12
C PHE A 78 8.79 -2.12 -6.52
N ARG A 79 9.16 -1.94 -7.80
CA ARG A 79 10.53 -2.24 -8.29
C ARG A 79 10.96 -3.69 -8.02
N MET A 80 10.05 -4.64 -8.11
CA MET A 80 10.28 -6.03 -7.66
C MET A 80 11.33 -6.78 -8.48
N SER A 81 11.60 -6.36 -9.71
CA SER A 81 12.68 -6.92 -10.55
C SER A 81 14.08 -6.46 -10.13
N HIS A 82 14.19 -5.46 -9.25
CA HIS A 82 15.46 -4.90 -8.79
C HIS A 82 15.57 -5.01 -7.27
N ARG A 83 16.17 -6.10 -6.79
CA ARG A 83 16.23 -6.43 -5.36
C ARG A 83 16.66 -5.24 -4.48
N GLY A 84 17.75 -4.56 -4.82
CA GLY A 84 18.25 -3.44 -4.01
C GLY A 84 17.27 -2.28 -3.92
N LYS A 85 16.59 -1.95 -5.02
CA LYS A 85 15.56 -0.88 -5.03
C LYS A 85 14.33 -1.29 -4.26
N TYR A 86 13.91 -2.54 -4.40
CA TYR A 86 12.79 -3.10 -3.64
C TYR A 86 13.06 -3.07 -2.13
N GLU A 87 14.22 -3.57 -1.71
CA GLU A 87 14.60 -3.59 -0.29
C GLU A 87 14.67 -2.17 0.30
N SER A 88 15.30 -1.23 -0.41
CA SER A 88 15.35 0.18 0.01
C SER A 88 13.97 0.79 0.16
N LEU A 89 13.06 0.52 -0.78
CA LEU A 89 11.68 0.99 -0.73
C LEU A 89 10.93 0.42 0.48
N MET A 90 11.11 -0.88 0.74
CA MET A 90 10.46 -1.55 1.88
C MET A 90 11.01 -1.04 3.22
N ASP A 91 12.31 -0.76 3.32
CA ASP A 91 12.90 -0.18 4.53
C ASP A 91 12.36 1.21 4.82
N GLN A 92 12.19 2.03 3.79
CA GLN A 92 11.61 3.37 3.95
C GLN A 92 10.13 3.35 4.38
N HIS A 93 9.42 2.26 4.05
CA HIS A 93 8.00 2.07 4.34
C HIS A 93 7.77 0.91 5.31
N ALA A 94 8.74 0.63 6.17
CA ALA A 94 8.56 -0.34 7.23
C ALA A 94 7.50 0.14 8.24
N GLY A 95 6.64 -0.78 8.69
CA GLY A 95 5.57 -0.43 9.63
C GLY A 95 4.89 -1.65 10.22
N ARG A 96 4.29 -1.46 11.39
CA ARG A 96 3.54 -2.49 12.14
C ARG A 96 2.14 -2.73 11.59
N ALA A 97 1.65 -1.81 10.80
CA ALA A 97 0.43 -1.96 10.03
C ALA A 97 0.63 -1.36 8.65
N ALA A 98 -0.09 -1.85 7.68
CA ALA A 98 -0.10 -1.27 6.35
C ALA A 98 -1.41 -1.58 5.63
N ILE A 99 -1.78 -0.68 4.75
CA ILE A 99 -2.83 -0.88 3.76
C ILE A 99 -2.22 -0.78 2.36
N GLY A 100 -2.76 -1.54 1.43
CA GLY A 100 -2.33 -1.52 0.03
C GLY A 100 -3.53 -1.47 -0.91
N HIS A 101 -3.29 -0.97 -2.12
CA HIS A 101 -4.32 -0.79 -3.11
C HIS A 101 -3.77 -1.07 -4.52
N VAL A 102 -4.57 -1.74 -5.33
CA VAL A 102 -4.41 -1.80 -6.79
C VAL A 102 -5.62 -1.16 -7.44
N ARG A 103 -5.36 -0.26 -8.38
CA ARG A 103 -6.41 0.55 -8.99
C ARG A 103 -6.79 0.02 -10.35
N TYR A 104 -8.09 -0.12 -10.56
CA TYR A 104 -8.72 -0.07 -11.86
C TYR A 104 -9.43 1.29 -12.02
N ALA A 105 -9.29 1.94 -13.16
CA ALA A 105 -9.91 3.23 -13.39
C ALA A 105 -10.54 3.31 -14.77
N THR A 106 -11.70 3.93 -14.81
CA THR A 106 -12.40 4.30 -16.03
C THR A 106 -12.11 5.73 -16.46
N CYS A 107 -11.57 6.56 -15.56
CA CYS A 107 -11.17 7.95 -15.81
C CYS A 107 -9.94 8.33 -14.98
N GLY A 108 -9.20 9.36 -15.40
CA GLY A 108 -7.99 9.84 -14.72
C GLY A 108 -6.87 8.79 -14.68
N ALA A 109 -6.76 7.97 -15.71
CA ALA A 109 -6.06 6.70 -15.69
C ALA A 109 -4.57 6.79 -15.36
N GLU A 110 -3.89 7.82 -15.82
CA GLU A 110 -2.43 7.91 -15.79
C GLU A 110 -1.89 8.93 -14.76
N ASP A 111 -2.76 9.46 -13.92
CA ASP A 111 -2.33 10.43 -12.92
C ASP A 111 -2.10 9.75 -11.57
N ARG A 112 -0.87 9.87 -11.05
CA ARG A 112 -0.47 9.40 -9.73
C ARG A 112 -1.33 9.99 -8.60
N ALA A 113 -1.91 11.17 -8.80
CA ALA A 113 -2.77 11.81 -7.81
C ALA A 113 -3.99 10.94 -7.46
N TYR A 114 -4.48 10.17 -8.42
CA TYR A 114 -5.62 9.25 -8.21
C TYR A 114 -5.21 7.87 -7.71
N ALA A 115 -3.92 7.56 -7.63
CA ALA A 115 -3.46 6.32 -7.03
C ALA A 115 -3.76 6.32 -5.53
N GLN A 116 -4.13 5.13 -5.01
CA GLN A 116 -4.44 4.95 -3.61
C GLN A 116 -3.35 4.08 -2.93
N PRO A 117 -3.18 4.12 -1.62
CA PRO A 117 -3.99 4.83 -0.62
C PRO A 117 -3.89 6.36 -0.71
N LEU A 118 -4.92 7.03 -0.21
CA LEU A 118 -4.96 8.48 -0.06
C LEU A 118 -4.57 8.83 1.37
N GLU A 119 -3.63 9.75 1.53
CA GLU A 119 -3.11 10.16 2.83
C GLU A 119 -3.41 11.64 3.07
N ARG A 120 -3.89 11.96 4.25
CA ARG A 120 -4.03 13.33 4.72
C ARG A 120 -3.16 13.57 5.95
N PRO A 121 -1.97 14.16 5.78
CA PRO A 121 -1.09 14.48 6.91
C PRO A 121 -1.68 15.59 7.77
N HIS A 122 -1.36 15.56 9.06
CA HIS A 122 -1.78 16.58 9.99
C HIS A 122 -0.75 16.75 11.11
N ILE A 123 -0.54 17.99 11.60
CA ILE A 123 0.36 18.30 12.71
C ILE A 123 -0.02 17.51 13.97
N GLN A 124 -1.34 17.42 14.25
CA GLN A 124 -1.83 16.56 15.33
C GLN A 124 -1.92 15.13 14.83
N LYS A 125 -1.05 14.24 15.28
CA LYS A 125 -0.98 12.84 14.84
C LYS A 125 -2.34 12.12 14.85
N ARG A 126 -3.21 12.40 15.82
CA ARG A 126 -4.56 11.81 15.92
C ARG A 126 -5.50 12.17 14.77
N LYS A 127 -5.15 13.20 14.00
CA LYS A 127 -5.91 13.64 12.81
C LYS A 127 -5.24 13.26 11.50
N TRP A 128 -4.09 12.61 11.58
CA TRP A 128 -3.36 12.10 10.43
C TRP A 128 -3.91 10.74 10.07
N PHE A 129 -4.39 10.58 8.86
CA PHE A 129 -4.98 9.33 8.43
C PHE A 129 -4.67 9.02 6.97
N ALA A 130 -4.81 7.76 6.61
CA ALA A 130 -4.83 7.28 5.25
C ALA A 130 -5.98 6.30 5.06
N PHE A 131 -6.47 6.21 3.83
CA PHE A 131 -7.54 5.28 3.49
C PHE A 131 -7.40 4.79 2.04
N GLY A 132 -7.95 3.62 1.79
CA GLY A 132 -8.15 3.06 0.47
C GLY A 132 -9.58 2.51 0.37
N PHE A 133 -10.15 2.53 -0.81
CA PHE A 133 -11.49 2.02 -1.05
C PHE A 133 -11.66 1.53 -2.48
N ASN A 134 -12.60 0.65 -2.69
CA ASN A 134 -12.98 0.22 -4.03
C ASN A 134 -13.91 1.24 -4.66
N GLY A 135 -13.38 2.11 -5.50
CA GLY A 135 -14.15 3.17 -6.14
C GLY A 135 -13.30 4.40 -6.48
N GLN A 136 -13.99 5.47 -6.85
CA GLN A 136 -13.39 6.76 -7.19
C GLN A 136 -14.14 7.88 -6.48
N LEU A 137 -13.39 8.85 -5.96
CA LEU A 137 -13.96 10.07 -5.40
C LEU A 137 -14.18 11.09 -6.52
N ALA A 138 -15.37 11.65 -6.57
CA ALA A 138 -15.73 12.62 -7.61
C ALA A 138 -15.04 13.99 -7.43
N ASN A 139 -14.70 14.34 -6.18
CA ASN A 139 -14.14 15.64 -5.79
C ASN A 139 -12.91 15.45 -4.87
N TYR A 140 -11.90 14.85 -5.41
CA TYR A 140 -10.63 14.69 -4.72
C TYR A 140 -9.60 15.68 -5.24
#